data_737385659b7992d3ca7a2fe6237acf2a
#
_entry.id   737385659b7992d3ca7a2fe6237acf2a
#
_cell.length_a   1.000
_cell.length_b   1.000
_cell.length_c   1.000
_cell.angle_alpha   90.00
_cell.angle_beta   90.00
_cell.angle_gamma   90.00
#
_symmetry.space_group_name_H-M   'P 1'
#
loop_
_entity.id
_entity.type
_entity.pdbx_description
1 polymer ?
#
loop_
_entity_poly.entity_id
_entity_poly.type
_entity_poly.pdbx_seq_one_letter_code
_entity_poly.pdbx_strand_id
1 'polypeptide(L)'
;MAKLADDLNKKRLRSSNITVSISIALVLFLVGLFGLILINAQRYSDYIKEQLVVEAYFDEQLDPKDSAKADQLNKVTFERIKLLPFVKKAKFISAKEATSIAKTQLGIDSESLFEGDIFPPSIEVTLKPEFVDPSKIDTVVKQIGEVEGIKEVKNDSKLTIEVYNNLNRILTWILGFSVLFLIVAMVLINNSIRLKIFSKRFIIKTMQLVGAKRRFILKPFIKEAVILGIVGTFIGLVALFTGWYFFTTEIGTPFVQDTNQYVWLVLIVVGTGILITVISTIFATWRFLASSVDDLYYS
;
A
#
# COMPACT_ATOMS: atom_id res chain seq x y z
N MET A 1 9.70 50.76 -23.37
CA MET A 1 10.46 50.10 -22.30
C MET A 1 9.55 49.49 -21.22
N ALA A 2 8.57 50.22 -20.68
CA ALA A 2 7.66 49.69 -19.63
C ALA A 2 6.85 48.45 -20.05
N LYS A 3 6.35 48.38 -21.28
CA LYS A 3 5.58 47.27 -21.81
C LYS A 3 6.42 45.97 -21.97
N LEU A 4 7.71 46.11 -22.34
CA LEU A 4 8.65 45.01 -22.46
C LEU A 4 9.04 44.43 -21.08
N ALA A 5 9.21 45.29 -20.07
CA ALA A 5 9.49 44.88 -18.70
C ALA A 5 8.28 44.16 -18.07
N ASP A 6 7.06 44.60 -18.40
CA ASP A 6 5.82 43.96 -17.92
C ASP A 6 5.62 42.55 -18.56
N ASP A 7 5.93 42.42 -19.85
CA ASP A 7 5.89 41.13 -20.56
C ASP A 7 6.92 40.12 -20.04
N LEU A 8 8.15 40.59 -19.75
CA LEU A 8 9.20 39.77 -19.16
C LEU A 8 8.82 39.30 -17.74
N ASN A 9 8.25 40.19 -16.94
CA ASN A 9 7.77 39.85 -15.59
C ASN A 9 6.59 38.84 -15.65
N LYS A 10 5.63 39.00 -16.57
CA LYS A 10 4.54 38.05 -16.79
C LYS A 10 5.07 36.67 -17.24
N LYS A 11 6.02 36.61 -18.15
CA LYS A 11 6.68 35.36 -18.58
C LYS A 11 7.38 34.65 -17.39
N ARG A 12 8.16 35.41 -16.58
CA ARG A 12 8.83 34.84 -15.40
C ARG A 12 7.85 34.31 -14.36
N LEU A 13 6.77 35.04 -14.09
CA LEU A 13 5.72 34.58 -13.16
C LEU A 13 4.98 33.35 -13.68
N ARG A 14 4.71 33.30 -14.99
CA ARG A 14 4.08 32.12 -15.62
C ARG A 14 5.01 30.89 -15.58
N SER A 15 6.28 31.06 -15.86
CA SER A 15 7.28 29.99 -15.75
C SER A 15 7.40 29.48 -14.31
N SER A 16 7.45 30.38 -13.32
CA SER A 16 7.49 30.01 -11.90
C SER A 16 6.23 29.22 -11.49
N ASN A 17 5.04 29.61 -11.95
CA ASN A 17 3.80 28.91 -11.65
C ASN A 17 3.76 27.50 -12.23
N ILE A 18 4.26 27.33 -13.46
CA ILE A 18 4.36 26.02 -14.12
C ILE A 18 5.30 25.12 -13.34
N THR A 19 6.48 25.60 -12.98
CA THR A 19 7.46 24.84 -12.19
C THR A 19 6.88 24.39 -10.85
N VAL A 20 6.17 25.28 -10.14
CA VAL A 20 5.49 24.94 -8.86
C VAL A 20 4.44 23.87 -9.07
N SER A 21 3.57 24.02 -10.10
CA SER A 21 2.52 23.02 -10.38
C SER A 21 3.11 21.65 -10.75
N ILE A 22 4.19 21.62 -11.53
CA ILE A 22 4.88 20.36 -11.87
C ILE A 22 5.51 19.73 -10.63
N SER A 23 6.15 20.51 -9.75
CA SER A 23 6.72 20.01 -8.50
C SER A 23 5.65 19.41 -7.59
N ILE A 24 4.50 20.10 -7.46
CA ILE A 24 3.36 19.59 -6.69
C ILE A 24 2.83 18.29 -7.34
N ALA A 25 2.66 18.28 -8.66
CA ALA A 25 2.17 17.12 -9.40
C ALA A 25 3.08 15.90 -9.21
N LEU A 26 4.40 16.09 -9.33
CA LEU A 26 5.38 15.01 -9.15
C LEU A 26 5.28 14.40 -7.74
N VAL A 27 5.18 15.24 -6.72
CA VAL A 27 5.12 14.76 -5.35
C VAL A 27 3.79 14.05 -5.07
N LEU A 28 2.67 14.60 -5.54
CA LEU A 28 1.37 13.97 -5.35
C LEU A 28 1.24 12.68 -6.17
N PHE A 29 1.87 12.61 -7.34
CA PHE A 29 2.03 11.37 -8.08
C PHE A 29 2.75 10.30 -7.24
N LEU A 30 3.89 10.65 -6.62
CA LEU A 30 4.63 9.71 -5.77
C LEU A 30 3.85 9.30 -4.52
N VAL A 31 3.18 10.23 -3.86
CA VAL A 31 2.30 9.93 -2.71
C VAL A 31 1.15 9.01 -3.13
N GLY A 32 0.53 9.29 -4.27
CA GLY A 32 -0.52 8.44 -4.83
C GLY A 32 0.00 7.05 -5.24
N LEU A 33 1.18 6.98 -5.85
CA LEU A 33 1.84 5.73 -6.20
C LEU A 33 2.12 4.87 -4.96
N PHE A 34 2.68 5.46 -3.90
CA PHE A 34 2.89 4.76 -2.64
C PHE A 34 1.59 4.33 -2.00
N GLY A 35 0.54 5.16 -2.05
CA GLY A 35 -0.80 4.78 -1.58
C GLY A 35 -1.38 3.59 -2.35
N LEU A 36 -1.23 3.57 -3.69
CA LEU A 36 -1.61 2.42 -4.51
C LEU A 36 -0.85 1.16 -4.13
N ILE A 37 0.47 1.27 -3.94
CA ILE A 37 1.30 0.14 -3.53
C ILE A 37 0.86 -0.37 -2.16
N LEU A 38 0.60 0.52 -1.19
CA LEU A 38 0.15 0.15 0.16
C LEU A 38 -1.20 -0.61 0.12
N ILE A 39 -2.19 -0.09 -0.61
CA ILE A 39 -3.50 -0.74 -0.74
C ILE A 39 -3.37 -2.12 -1.38
N ASN A 40 -2.57 -2.22 -2.44
CA ASN A 40 -2.39 -3.47 -3.15
C ASN A 40 -1.49 -4.45 -2.38
N ALA A 41 -0.47 -3.98 -1.66
CA ALA A 41 0.40 -4.84 -0.87
C ALA A 41 -0.34 -5.53 0.29
N GLN A 42 -1.29 -4.87 0.94
CA GLN A 42 -2.16 -5.53 1.92
C GLN A 42 -2.96 -6.66 1.30
N ARG A 43 -3.55 -6.43 0.13
CA ARG A 43 -4.31 -7.45 -0.61
C ARG A 43 -3.42 -8.61 -1.07
N TYR A 44 -2.22 -8.31 -1.55
CA TYR A 44 -1.24 -9.34 -1.87
C TYR A 44 -0.84 -10.15 -0.65
N SER A 45 -0.63 -9.48 0.48
CA SER A 45 -0.38 -10.15 1.74
C SER A 45 -1.51 -11.11 2.11
N ASP A 46 -2.76 -10.65 2.03
CA ASP A 46 -3.92 -11.47 2.34
C ASP A 46 -4.10 -12.61 1.33
N TYR A 47 -3.87 -12.36 0.04
CA TYR A 47 -3.88 -13.39 -0.99
C TYR A 47 -2.80 -14.46 -0.75
N ILE A 48 -1.58 -14.07 -0.42
CA ILE A 48 -0.50 -15.01 -0.07
C ILE A 48 -0.86 -15.78 1.19
N LYS A 49 -1.40 -15.12 2.22
CA LYS A 49 -1.87 -15.78 3.45
C LYS A 49 -2.95 -16.83 3.17
N GLU A 50 -3.84 -16.55 2.22
CA GLU A 50 -4.88 -17.50 1.81
C GLU A 50 -4.35 -18.70 1.01
N GLN A 51 -3.17 -18.59 0.41
CA GLN A 51 -2.50 -19.71 -0.26
C GLN A 51 -1.71 -20.60 0.69
N LEU A 52 -1.52 -20.14 1.93
CA LEU A 52 -0.86 -20.93 2.93
C LEU A 52 -1.79 -22.00 3.46
N VAL A 53 -1.42 -23.22 3.19
CA VAL A 53 -2.15 -24.41 3.56
C VAL A 53 -1.46 -25.06 4.75
N VAL A 54 -2.24 -25.38 5.75
CA VAL A 54 -1.84 -26.25 6.86
C VAL A 54 -2.30 -27.65 6.53
N GLU A 55 -1.38 -28.60 6.50
CA GLU A 55 -1.69 -30.00 6.23
C GLU A 55 -1.84 -30.76 7.54
N ALA A 56 -3.02 -31.31 7.77
CA ALA A 56 -3.31 -32.17 8.91
C ALA A 56 -3.41 -33.63 8.44
N TYR A 57 -2.54 -34.49 8.97
CA TYR A 57 -2.47 -35.90 8.65
C TYR A 57 -3.26 -36.71 9.65
N PHE A 58 -4.01 -37.68 9.15
CA PHE A 58 -4.81 -38.57 9.99
C PHE A 58 -3.95 -39.58 10.76
N ASP A 59 -4.47 -40.05 11.88
CA ASP A 59 -3.83 -41.11 12.65
C ASP A 59 -4.11 -42.48 11.99
N GLU A 60 -3.05 -43.12 11.50
CA GLU A 60 -3.10 -44.40 10.77
C GLU A 60 -3.30 -45.63 11.67
N GLN A 61 -3.57 -45.44 12.98
CA GLN A 61 -3.65 -46.57 13.93
C GLN A 61 -4.88 -47.49 13.73
N LEU A 62 -5.69 -47.23 12.70
CA LEU A 62 -6.79 -48.12 12.34
C LEU A 62 -6.29 -49.21 11.38
N ASP A 63 -6.47 -50.46 11.80
CA ASP A 63 -6.13 -51.66 11.04
C ASP A 63 -6.64 -51.58 9.58
N PRO A 64 -5.82 -51.87 8.55
CA PRO A 64 -6.24 -51.79 7.14
C PRO A 64 -7.51 -52.62 6.81
N LYS A 65 -7.87 -53.55 7.71
CA LYS A 65 -9.09 -54.36 7.58
C LYS A 65 -10.38 -53.63 7.91
N ASP A 66 -10.33 -52.48 8.57
CA ASP A 66 -11.51 -51.65 8.96
C ASP A 66 -11.64 -50.35 8.16
N SER A 67 -11.34 -50.39 6.87
CA SER A 67 -11.35 -49.20 5.99
C SER A 67 -12.66 -48.39 6.04
N ALA A 68 -13.79 -49.01 6.22
CA ALA A 68 -15.09 -48.35 6.32
C ALA A 68 -15.24 -47.52 7.62
N LYS A 69 -14.66 -47.96 8.73
CA LYS A 69 -14.64 -47.20 9.98
C LYS A 69 -13.63 -46.03 9.92
N ALA A 70 -12.49 -46.27 9.28
CA ALA A 70 -11.50 -45.24 9.04
C ALA A 70 -12.08 -44.09 8.19
N ASP A 71 -12.82 -44.40 7.12
CA ASP A 71 -13.46 -43.40 6.28
C ASP A 71 -14.55 -42.61 7.01
N GLN A 72 -15.30 -43.25 7.91
CA GLN A 72 -16.28 -42.55 8.74
C GLN A 72 -15.62 -41.62 9.75
N LEU A 73 -14.57 -42.06 10.42
CA LEU A 73 -13.80 -41.24 11.37
C LEU A 73 -13.16 -40.04 10.66
N ASN A 74 -12.54 -40.29 9.51
CA ASN A 74 -11.91 -39.22 8.72
C ASN A 74 -12.95 -38.18 8.26
N LYS A 75 -14.18 -38.58 7.90
CA LYS A 75 -15.27 -37.64 7.59
C LYS A 75 -15.70 -36.82 8.80
N VAL A 76 -15.83 -37.44 9.96
CA VAL A 76 -16.21 -36.72 11.19
C VAL A 76 -15.11 -35.71 11.58
N THR A 77 -13.85 -36.11 11.53
CA THR A 77 -12.70 -35.26 11.81
C THR A 77 -12.63 -34.09 10.80
N PHE A 78 -12.87 -34.36 9.52
CA PHE A 78 -12.93 -33.33 8.48
C PHE A 78 -14.02 -32.29 8.76
N GLU A 79 -15.25 -32.74 9.10
CA GLU A 79 -16.35 -31.81 9.41
C GLU A 79 -16.06 -31.00 10.71
N ARG A 80 -15.42 -31.60 11.72
CA ARG A 80 -14.98 -30.88 12.92
C ARG A 80 -13.97 -29.77 12.58
N ILE A 81 -12.95 -30.07 11.78
CA ILE A 81 -11.94 -29.09 11.36
C ILE A 81 -12.58 -27.96 10.55
N LYS A 82 -13.49 -28.28 9.64
CA LYS A 82 -14.18 -27.28 8.81
C LYS A 82 -15.01 -26.28 9.63
N LEU A 83 -15.52 -26.69 10.79
CA LEU A 83 -16.30 -25.83 11.69
C LEU A 83 -15.45 -24.93 12.59
N LEU A 84 -14.13 -25.08 12.60
CA LEU A 84 -13.26 -24.23 13.43
C LEU A 84 -13.30 -22.76 12.95
N PRO A 85 -13.31 -21.79 13.88
CA PRO A 85 -13.56 -20.38 13.56
C PRO A 85 -12.49 -19.75 12.67
N PHE A 86 -11.28 -20.28 12.69
CA PHE A 86 -10.13 -19.80 11.92
C PHE A 86 -10.00 -20.45 10.54
N VAL A 87 -10.80 -21.46 10.23
CA VAL A 87 -10.79 -22.15 8.93
C VAL A 87 -11.59 -21.35 7.91
N LYS A 88 -10.99 -21.09 6.75
CA LYS A 88 -11.66 -20.50 5.59
C LYS A 88 -12.17 -21.56 4.64
N LYS A 89 -11.33 -22.55 4.34
CA LYS A 89 -11.65 -23.71 3.50
C LYS A 89 -10.93 -24.94 4.06
N ALA A 90 -11.54 -26.09 3.92
CA ALA A 90 -10.92 -27.39 4.16
C ALA A 90 -11.15 -28.28 2.94
N LYS A 91 -10.11 -29.00 2.51
CA LYS A 91 -10.17 -29.97 1.42
C LYS A 91 -9.61 -31.29 1.91
N PHE A 92 -10.40 -32.33 1.78
CA PHE A 92 -9.93 -33.69 2.06
C PHE A 92 -9.13 -34.20 0.86
N ILE A 93 -7.93 -34.74 1.09
CA ILE A 93 -7.08 -35.34 0.09
C ILE A 93 -6.94 -36.82 0.47
N SER A 94 -7.44 -37.69 -0.40
CA SER A 94 -7.28 -39.13 -0.22
C SER A 94 -5.84 -39.57 -0.48
N ALA A 95 -5.43 -40.71 0.06
CA ALA A 95 -4.09 -41.27 -0.18
C ALA A 95 -3.76 -41.40 -1.67
N LYS A 96 -4.76 -41.80 -2.48
CA LYS A 96 -4.61 -41.90 -3.94
C LYS A 96 -4.42 -40.53 -4.61
N GLU A 97 -5.15 -39.50 -4.16
CA GLU A 97 -5.02 -38.13 -4.67
C GLU A 97 -3.68 -37.55 -4.26
N ALA A 98 -3.24 -37.75 -3.00
CA ALA A 98 -1.94 -37.30 -2.49
C ALA A 98 -0.79 -37.89 -3.29
N THR A 99 -0.83 -39.20 -3.56
CA THR A 99 0.15 -39.91 -4.39
C THR A 99 0.18 -39.36 -5.82
N SER A 100 -0.99 -39.06 -6.42
CA SER A 100 -1.07 -38.49 -7.77
C SER A 100 -0.50 -37.06 -7.84
N ILE A 101 -0.78 -36.22 -6.83
CA ILE A 101 -0.24 -34.85 -6.71
C ILE A 101 1.29 -34.92 -6.59
N ALA A 102 1.80 -35.78 -5.74
CA ALA A 102 3.24 -35.96 -5.55
C ALA A 102 3.94 -36.42 -6.84
N LYS A 103 3.34 -37.36 -7.58
CA LYS A 103 3.84 -37.77 -8.91
C LYS A 103 3.97 -36.60 -9.87
N THR A 104 2.96 -35.74 -9.91
CA THR A 104 2.90 -34.61 -10.85
C THR A 104 3.89 -33.51 -10.46
N GLN A 105 4.05 -33.22 -9.17
CA GLN A 105 4.89 -32.13 -8.68
C GLN A 105 6.38 -32.49 -8.61
N LEU A 106 6.69 -33.73 -8.21
CA LEU A 106 8.08 -34.18 -8.01
C LEU A 106 8.67 -34.86 -9.25
N GLY A 107 7.87 -35.09 -10.29
CA GLY A 107 8.32 -35.80 -11.49
C GLY A 107 8.77 -37.25 -11.21
N ILE A 108 8.38 -37.80 -10.08
CA ILE A 108 8.77 -39.15 -9.64
C ILE A 108 7.79 -40.16 -10.26
N ASP A 109 8.29 -41.00 -11.14
CA ASP A 109 7.54 -42.14 -11.67
C ASP A 109 7.47 -43.24 -10.61
N SER A 110 6.54 -43.05 -9.65
CA SER A 110 6.44 -43.88 -8.46
C SER A 110 5.81 -45.25 -8.73
N GLU A 111 5.29 -45.50 -9.93
CA GLU A 111 4.80 -46.83 -10.31
C GLU A 111 5.93 -47.86 -10.42
N SER A 112 7.17 -47.40 -10.68
CA SER A 112 8.34 -48.27 -10.76
C SER A 112 9.03 -48.50 -9.42
N LEU A 113 8.71 -47.71 -8.40
CA LEU A 113 9.48 -47.76 -7.12
C LEU A 113 8.67 -48.30 -5.94
N PHE A 114 7.33 -48.22 -5.97
CA PHE A 114 6.47 -48.59 -4.84
C PHE A 114 5.12 -49.15 -5.31
N GLU A 115 4.76 -50.33 -4.81
CA GLU A 115 3.42 -50.92 -4.96
C GLU A 115 2.49 -50.32 -3.91
N GLY A 116 1.56 -49.42 -4.32
CA GLY A 116 0.50 -48.85 -3.46
C GLY A 116 0.51 -47.34 -3.23
N ASP A 117 -0.42 -46.87 -2.43
CA ASP A 117 -0.54 -45.46 -2.04
C ASP A 117 0.52 -45.14 -0.98
N ILE A 118 1.47 -44.27 -1.34
CA ILE A 118 2.67 -43.98 -0.51
C ILE A 118 2.37 -42.91 0.53
N PHE A 119 1.47 -41.98 0.20
CA PHE A 119 1.17 -40.83 1.03
C PHE A 119 -0.11 -41.06 1.82
N PRO A 120 -0.11 -40.78 3.14
CA PRO A 120 -1.31 -40.88 3.95
C PRO A 120 -2.36 -39.86 3.52
N PRO A 121 -3.65 -40.13 3.77
CA PRO A 121 -4.69 -39.14 3.58
C PRO A 121 -4.46 -37.93 4.48
N SER A 122 -4.81 -36.74 3.98
CA SER A 122 -4.62 -35.48 4.70
C SER A 122 -5.78 -34.54 4.51
N ILE A 123 -5.85 -33.53 5.35
CA ILE A 123 -6.75 -32.38 5.20
C ILE A 123 -5.91 -31.16 4.92
N GLU A 124 -6.10 -30.56 3.76
CA GLU A 124 -5.59 -29.22 3.47
C GLU A 124 -6.51 -28.18 4.09
N VAL A 125 -6.00 -27.42 5.03
CA VAL A 125 -6.72 -26.38 5.75
C VAL A 125 -6.19 -25.01 5.33
N THR A 126 -7.01 -24.24 4.62
CA THR A 126 -6.75 -22.84 4.33
C THR A 126 -7.28 -21.99 5.47
N LEU A 127 -6.43 -21.19 6.08
CA LEU A 127 -6.79 -20.32 7.20
C LEU A 127 -7.35 -18.97 6.71
N LYS A 128 -8.14 -18.32 7.56
CA LYS A 128 -8.50 -16.91 7.35
C LYS A 128 -7.29 -16.02 7.56
N PRO A 129 -7.06 -14.97 6.74
CA PRO A 129 -5.88 -14.11 6.81
C PRO A 129 -5.58 -13.53 8.20
N GLU A 130 -6.63 -13.30 9.01
CA GLU A 130 -6.55 -12.76 10.37
C GLU A 130 -5.80 -13.66 11.35
N PHE A 131 -5.75 -14.97 11.06
CA PHE A 131 -5.12 -15.99 11.89
C PHE A 131 -3.75 -16.41 11.35
N VAL A 132 -3.39 -15.96 10.15
CA VAL A 132 -2.06 -16.19 9.55
C VAL A 132 -1.11 -15.08 10.00
N ASP A 133 -0.81 -15.06 11.28
CA ASP A 133 0.11 -14.14 11.94
C ASP A 133 1.13 -14.96 12.73
N PRO A 134 2.44 -14.61 12.73
CA PRO A 134 3.47 -15.32 13.50
C PRO A 134 3.11 -15.57 14.96
N SER A 135 2.33 -14.67 15.56
CA SER A 135 1.91 -14.78 16.96
C SER A 135 0.74 -15.76 17.19
N LYS A 136 -0.03 -16.06 16.14
CA LYS A 136 -1.27 -16.85 16.24
C LYS A 136 -1.16 -18.23 15.60
N ILE A 137 -0.31 -18.37 14.59
CA ILE A 137 -0.25 -19.58 13.77
C ILE A 137 0.11 -20.82 14.57
N ASP A 138 1.03 -20.71 15.53
CA ASP A 138 1.40 -21.84 16.40
C ASP A 138 0.23 -22.31 17.27
N THR A 139 -0.61 -21.37 17.72
CA THR A 139 -1.81 -21.69 18.49
C THR A 139 -2.85 -22.38 17.61
N VAL A 140 -3.03 -21.93 16.37
CA VAL A 140 -3.95 -22.55 15.40
C VAL A 140 -3.49 -23.95 15.04
N VAL A 141 -2.21 -24.14 14.76
CA VAL A 141 -1.62 -25.46 14.45
C VAL A 141 -1.82 -26.43 15.62
N LYS A 142 -1.61 -25.96 16.85
CA LYS A 142 -1.83 -26.76 18.06
C LYS A 142 -3.29 -27.15 18.21
N GLN A 143 -4.22 -26.22 18.00
CA GLN A 143 -5.68 -26.48 18.07
C GLN A 143 -6.15 -27.48 17.00
N ILE A 144 -5.57 -27.46 15.80
CA ILE A 144 -5.84 -28.47 14.77
C ILE A 144 -5.29 -29.84 15.20
N GLY A 145 -4.08 -29.86 15.77
CA GLY A 145 -3.45 -31.09 16.26
C GLY A 145 -4.16 -31.74 17.45
N GLU A 146 -4.91 -30.94 18.25
CA GLU A 146 -5.71 -31.46 19.37
C GLU A 146 -7.05 -32.08 18.92
N VAL A 147 -7.41 -31.97 17.62
CA VAL A 147 -8.63 -32.60 17.10
C VAL A 147 -8.47 -34.11 17.05
N GLU A 148 -9.39 -34.84 17.64
CA GLU A 148 -9.39 -36.29 17.66
C GLU A 148 -9.33 -36.88 16.24
N GLY A 149 -8.38 -37.77 15.98
CA GLY A 149 -8.13 -38.39 14.68
C GLY A 149 -7.03 -37.70 13.85
N ILE A 150 -6.39 -36.65 14.37
CA ILE A 150 -5.21 -36.02 13.76
C ILE A 150 -3.96 -36.52 14.47
N LYS A 151 -2.98 -37.01 13.70
CA LYS A 151 -1.67 -37.48 14.17
C LYS A 151 -0.63 -36.39 14.18
N GLU A 152 -0.56 -35.67 13.08
CA GLU A 152 0.48 -34.66 12.85
C GLU A 152 -0.10 -33.49 12.03
N VAL A 153 0.34 -32.29 12.35
CA VAL A 153 0.01 -31.09 11.57
C VAL A 153 1.31 -30.55 11.03
N LYS A 154 1.45 -30.59 9.71
CA LYS A 154 2.57 -29.94 9.03
C LYS A 154 2.17 -28.52 8.64
N ASN A 155 2.99 -27.60 9.02
CA ASN A 155 2.84 -26.21 8.70
C ASN A 155 4.17 -25.66 8.20
N ASP A 156 4.17 -25.11 7.01
CA ASP A 156 5.34 -24.40 6.48
C ASP A 156 5.39 -22.95 7.01
N SER A 157 5.19 -22.85 8.34
CA SER A 157 5.09 -21.58 9.07
C SER A 157 6.32 -20.69 8.88
N LYS A 158 7.50 -21.29 8.66
CA LYS A 158 8.73 -20.51 8.47
C LYS A 158 8.67 -19.65 7.22
N LEU A 159 8.26 -20.23 6.08
CA LEU A 159 8.08 -19.47 4.83
C LEU A 159 6.98 -18.39 4.98
N THR A 160 5.89 -18.73 5.65
CA THR A 160 4.80 -17.79 5.95
C THR A 160 5.30 -16.61 6.75
N ILE A 161 6.03 -16.87 7.82
CA ILE A 161 6.57 -15.85 8.73
C ILE A 161 7.59 -14.97 7.99
N GLU A 162 8.45 -15.55 7.17
CA GLU A 162 9.45 -14.80 6.39
C GLU A 162 8.78 -13.89 5.36
N VAL A 163 7.77 -14.37 4.63
CA VAL A 163 7.00 -13.56 3.67
C VAL A 163 6.29 -12.42 4.38
N TYR A 164 5.62 -12.70 5.51
CA TYR A 164 4.94 -11.67 6.30
C TYR A 164 5.91 -10.58 6.79
N ASN A 165 7.05 -10.98 7.36
CA ASN A 165 8.06 -10.05 7.87
C ASN A 165 8.68 -9.21 6.75
N ASN A 166 8.95 -9.80 5.59
CA ASN A 166 9.48 -9.09 4.43
C ASN A 166 8.48 -8.09 3.87
N LEU A 167 7.20 -8.46 3.74
CA LEU A 167 6.14 -7.54 3.32
C LEU A 167 6.00 -6.37 4.29
N ASN A 168 5.95 -6.62 5.60
CA ASN A 168 5.83 -5.57 6.59
C ASN A 168 7.05 -4.64 6.60
N ARG A 169 8.25 -5.16 6.38
CA ARG A 169 9.47 -4.36 6.22
C ARG A 169 9.40 -3.46 4.98
N ILE A 170 8.96 -4.01 3.84
CA ILE A 170 8.77 -3.24 2.59
C ILE A 170 7.76 -2.11 2.80
N LEU A 171 6.61 -2.40 3.42
CA LEU A 171 5.58 -1.41 3.73
C LEU A 171 6.12 -0.27 4.61
N THR A 172 6.94 -0.61 5.62
CA THR A 172 7.56 0.38 6.51
C THR A 172 8.52 1.30 5.74
N TRP A 173 9.35 0.74 4.84
CA TRP A 173 10.22 1.55 3.98
C TRP A 173 9.44 2.45 3.04
N ILE A 174 8.38 1.95 2.40
CA ILE A 174 7.50 2.73 1.53
C ILE A 174 6.90 3.91 2.28
N LEU A 175 6.43 3.69 3.51
CA LEU A 175 5.87 4.74 4.35
C LEU A 175 6.94 5.79 4.71
N GLY A 176 8.15 5.35 5.07
CA GLY A 176 9.28 6.24 5.34
C GLY A 176 9.63 7.12 4.13
N PHE A 177 9.73 6.55 2.94
CA PHE A 177 9.97 7.29 1.71
C PHE A 177 8.82 8.26 1.38
N SER A 178 7.56 7.88 1.61
CA SER A 178 6.42 8.78 1.42
C SER A 178 6.55 10.05 2.27
N VAL A 179 6.89 9.91 3.54
CA VAL A 179 7.13 11.05 4.44
C VAL A 179 8.30 11.90 3.96
N LEU A 180 9.40 11.28 3.52
CA LEU A 180 10.55 12.01 2.97
C LEU A 180 10.16 12.85 1.76
N PHE A 181 9.41 12.27 0.81
CA PHE A 181 8.95 12.99 -0.37
C PHE A 181 7.98 14.13 -0.03
N LEU A 182 7.13 13.97 0.99
CA LEU A 182 6.28 15.05 1.49
C LEU A 182 7.13 16.24 2.02
N ILE A 183 8.22 15.95 2.74
CA ILE A 183 9.15 16.98 3.23
C ILE A 183 9.82 17.70 2.04
N VAL A 184 10.31 16.95 1.06
CA VAL A 184 10.93 17.52 -0.16
C VAL A 184 9.92 18.41 -0.89
N ALA A 185 8.66 17.98 -1.01
CA ALA A 185 7.60 18.81 -1.57
C ALA A 185 7.43 20.13 -0.85
N MET A 186 7.37 20.07 0.48
CA MET A 186 7.20 21.26 1.31
C MET A 186 8.33 22.25 1.08
N VAL A 187 9.58 21.77 0.98
CA VAL A 187 10.76 22.59 0.70
C VAL A 187 10.69 23.23 -0.69
N LEU A 188 10.32 22.45 -1.72
CA LEU A 188 10.20 22.96 -3.09
C LEU A 188 9.11 24.03 -3.22
N ILE A 189 7.95 23.78 -2.62
CA ILE A 189 6.85 24.74 -2.59
C ILE A 189 7.27 26.00 -1.85
N ASN A 190 7.91 25.86 -0.68
CA ASN A 190 8.40 26.99 0.11
C ASN A 190 9.37 27.87 -0.69
N ASN A 191 10.35 27.25 -1.36
CA ASN A 191 11.31 27.99 -2.20
C ASN A 191 10.63 28.74 -3.36
N SER A 192 9.67 28.11 -4.00
CA SER A 192 8.92 28.70 -5.11
C SER A 192 8.03 29.88 -4.65
N ILE A 193 7.39 29.75 -3.50
CA ILE A 193 6.58 30.82 -2.91
C ILE A 193 7.48 31.98 -2.47
N ARG A 194 8.63 31.69 -1.87
CA ARG A 194 9.62 32.71 -1.50
C ARG A 194 10.04 33.58 -2.69
N LEU A 195 10.30 32.94 -3.85
CA LEU A 195 10.65 33.67 -5.07
C LEU A 195 9.50 34.56 -5.56
N LYS A 196 8.26 34.12 -5.46
CA LYS A 196 7.05 34.92 -5.80
C LYS A 196 6.87 36.12 -4.88
N ILE A 197 7.02 35.92 -3.58
CA ILE A 197 6.92 37.01 -2.59
C ILE A 197 8.00 38.05 -2.86
N PHE A 198 9.21 37.59 -3.15
CA PHE A 198 10.32 38.50 -3.50
C PHE A 198 10.02 39.32 -4.77
N SER A 199 9.43 38.69 -5.78
CA SER A 199 9.00 39.41 -7.00
C SER A 199 7.91 40.46 -6.73
N LYS A 200 7.06 40.25 -5.72
CA LYS A 200 5.98 41.20 -5.35
C LYS A 200 6.32 42.07 -4.13
N ARG A 201 7.60 42.11 -3.73
CA ARG A 201 8.06 42.80 -2.49
C ARG A 201 7.65 44.27 -2.39
N PHE A 202 7.70 45.02 -3.47
CA PHE A 202 7.32 46.44 -3.47
C PHE A 202 5.82 46.61 -3.19
N ILE A 203 4.95 45.84 -3.80
CA ILE A 203 3.51 45.89 -3.58
C ILE A 203 3.20 45.52 -2.11
N ILE A 204 3.85 44.51 -1.57
CA ILE A 204 3.68 44.07 -0.18
C ILE A 204 4.11 45.22 0.76
N LYS A 205 5.25 45.88 0.48
CA LYS A 205 5.73 46.99 1.28
C LYS A 205 4.78 48.17 1.25
N THR A 206 4.25 48.55 0.07
CA THR A 206 3.22 49.60 -0.04
C THR A 206 1.97 49.26 0.77
N MET A 207 1.52 48.04 0.74
CA MET A 207 0.37 47.58 1.55
C MET A 207 0.66 47.67 3.06
N GLN A 208 1.88 47.34 3.49
CA GLN A 208 2.29 47.44 4.89
C GLN A 208 2.36 48.93 5.34
N LEU A 209 2.86 49.82 4.50
CA LEU A 209 2.96 51.26 4.80
C LEU A 209 1.58 51.92 4.96
N VAL A 210 0.57 51.45 4.20
CA VAL A 210 -0.85 51.88 4.32
C VAL A 210 -1.56 51.22 5.52
N GLY A 211 -0.85 50.34 6.30
CA GLY A 211 -1.40 49.70 7.50
C GLY A 211 -2.21 48.45 7.23
N ALA A 212 -2.03 47.80 6.09
CA ALA A 212 -2.76 46.56 5.79
C ALA A 212 -2.38 45.45 6.79
N LYS A 213 -3.40 44.78 7.34
CA LYS A 213 -3.22 43.63 8.26
C LYS A 213 -2.53 42.47 7.52
N ARG A 214 -1.63 41.74 8.22
CA ARG A 214 -0.91 40.58 7.66
C ARG A 214 -1.83 39.55 6.98
N ARG A 215 -3.03 39.29 7.51
CA ARG A 215 -4.02 38.40 6.90
C ARG A 215 -4.51 38.89 5.54
N PHE A 216 -4.63 40.19 5.35
CA PHE A 216 -5.03 40.78 4.07
C PHE A 216 -3.94 40.58 3.00
N ILE A 217 -2.69 40.74 3.39
CA ILE A 217 -1.53 40.51 2.49
C ILE A 217 -1.40 39.02 2.13
N LEU A 218 -1.68 38.10 3.08
CA LEU A 218 -1.61 36.65 2.87
C LEU A 218 -2.70 36.13 1.91
N LYS A 219 -3.89 36.69 1.94
CA LYS A 219 -5.07 36.18 1.20
C LYS A 219 -4.83 35.92 -0.30
N PRO A 220 -4.22 36.82 -1.09
CA PRO A 220 -3.97 36.57 -2.51
C PRO A 220 -2.95 35.44 -2.74
N PHE A 221 -1.95 35.28 -1.87
CA PHE A 221 -0.96 34.21 -1.98
C PHE A 221 -1.57 32.84 -1.68
N ILE A 222 -2.43 32.74 -0.66
CA ILE A 222 -3.16 31.50 -0.35
C ILE A 222 -4.10 31.13 -1.51
N LYS A 223 -4.84 32.09 -2.06
CA LYS A 223 -5.72 31.83 -3.22
C LYS A 223 -4.92 31.27 -4.42
N GLU A 224 -3.79 31.87 -4.73
CA GLU A 224 -2.92 31.44 -5.81
C GLU A 224 -2.33 30.03 -5.52
N ALA A 225 -1.92 29.78 -4.28
CA ALA A 225 -1.41 28.49 -3.85
C ALA A 225 -2.44 27.36 -3.96
N VAL A 226 -3.68 27.63 -3.57
CA VAL A 226 -4.80 26.67 -3.73
C VAL A 226 -5.01 26.34 -5.20
N ILE A 227 -5.03 27.35 -6.08
CA ILE A 227 -5.17 27.13 -7.53
C ILE A 227 -4.02 26.26 -8.06
N LEU A 228 -2.77 26.57 -7.70
CA LEU A 228 -1.61 25.78 -8.10
C LEU A 228 -1.65 24.36 -7.51
N GLY A 229 -2.11 24.22 -6.28
CA GLY A 229 -2.34 22.93 -5.63
C GLY A 229 -3.36 22.09 -6.39
N ILE A 230 -4.50 22.66 -6.76
CA ILE A 230 -5.54 21.97 -7.55
C ILE A 230 -5.00 21.55 -8.92
N VAL A 231 -4.32 22.46 -9.63
CA VAL A 231 -3.71 22.14 -10.94
C VAL A 231 -2.66 21.04 -10.82
N GLY A 232 -1.75 21.17 -9.83
CA GLY A 232 -0.74 20.15 -9.59
C GLY A 232 -1.34 18.80 -9.21
N THR A 233 -2.39 18.79 -8.36
CA THR A 233 -3.12 17.56 -7.99
C THR A 233 -3.77 16.91 -9.21
N PHE A 234 -4.41 17.70 -10.06
CA PHE A 234 -5.04 17.17 -11.27
C PHE A 234 -4.01 16.51 -12.20
N ILE A 235 -2.87 17.16 -12.45
CA ILE A 235 -1.78 16.61 -13.26
C ILE A 235 -1.23 15.34 -12.62
N GLY A 236 -0.98 15.36 -11.30
CA GLY A 236 -0.49 14.21 -10.55
C GLY A 236 -1.43 13.01 -10.60
N LEU A 237 -2.75 13.23 -10.47
CA LEU A 237 -3.76 12.18 -10.60
C LEU A 237 -3.85 11.62 -12.03
N VAL A 238 -3.80 12.46 -13.04
CA VAL A 238 -3.79 12.00 -14.44
C VAL A 238 -2.57 11.11 -14.70
N ALA A 239 -1.39 11.52 -14.24
CA ALA A 239 -0.18 10.72 -14.36
C ALA A 239 -0.30 9.39 -13.60
N LEU A 240 -0.88 9.41 -12.39
CA LEU A 240 -1.09 8.24 -11.55
C LEU A 240 -2.04 7.24 -12.22
N PHE A 241 -3.19 7.69 -12.72
CA PHE A 241 -4.15 6.82 -13.40
C PHE A 241 -3.60 6.27 -14.71
N THR A 242 -2.86 7.08 -15.47
CA THR A 242 -2.21 6.63 -16.70
C THR A 242 -1.18 5.54 -16.39
N GLY A 243 -0.30 5.78 -15.43
CA GLY A 243 0.69 4.79 -14.99
C GLY A 243 0.04 3.50 -14.48
N TRP A 244 -1.02 3.61 -13.69
CA TRP A 244 -1.79 2.48 -13.19
C TRP A 244 -2.44 1.67 -14.31
N TYR A 245 -3.03 2.33 -15.29
CA TYR A 245 -3.64 1.68 -16.45
C TYR A 245 -2.61 0.85 -17.23
N PHE A 246 -1.44 1.42 -17.54
CA PHE A 246 -0.37 0.69 -18.22
C PHE A 246 0.13 -0.49 -17.39
N PHE A 247 0.32 -0.29 -16.08
CA PHE A 247 0.78 -1.34 -15.18
C PHE A 247 -0.19 -2.53 -15.14
N THR A 248 -1.49 -2.29 -15.05
CA THR A 248 -2.50 -3.36 -14.99
C THR A 248 -2.70 -4.09 -16.31
N THR A 249 -2.52 -3.40 -17.45
CA THR A 249 -2.64 -4.03 -18.77
C THR A 249 -1.46 -4.93 -19.10
N GLU A 250 -0.25 -4.55 -18.73
CA GLU A 250 0.96 -5.32 -19.04
C GLU A 250 1.19 -6.50 -18.07
N ILE A 251 0.90 -6.33 -16.79
CA ILE A 251 1.21 -7.34 -15.76
C ILE A 251 0.07 -8.33 -15.53
N GLY A 252 -1.15 -8.03 -16.04
CA GLY A 252 -2.28 -8.95 -15.99
C GLY A 252 -2.69 -9.34 -14.56
N THR A 253 -2.53 -8.44 -13.60
CA THR A 253 -2.74 -8.73 -12.19
C THR A 253 -4.22 -8.83 -11.85
N PRO A 254 -4.63 -9.84 -11.06
CA PRO A 254 -6.00 -9.99 -10.58
C PRO A 254 -6.30 -8.99 -9.45
N PHE A 255 -6.20 -7.69 -9.75
CA PHE A 255 -6.61 -6.69 -8.76
C PHE A 255 -8.14 -6.64 -8.71
N VAL A 256 -8.69 -7.16 -7.63
CA VAL A 256 -10.11 -7.00 -7.34
C VAL A 256 -10.39 -5.51 -7.17
N GLN A 257 -11.19 -4.98 -8.09
CA GLN A 257 -11.56 -3.57 -8.13
C GLN A 257 -12.55 -3.25 -7.01
N ASP A 258 -12.04 -2.96 -5.83
CA ASP A 258 -12.83 -2.31 -4.81
C ASP A 258 -12.79 -0.80 -5.04
N THR A 259 -13.72 -0.32 -5.85
CA THR A 259 -13.84 1.09 -6.26
C THR A 259 -13.80 2.04 -5.07
N ASN A 260 -14.31 1.62 -3.91
CA ASN A 260 -14.36 2.46 -2.72
C ASN A 260 -12.96 2.82 -2.18
N GLN A 261 -12.01 1.90 -2.19
CA GLN A 261 -10.64 2.17 -1.73
C GLN A 261 -9.90 3.14 -2.65
N TYR A 262 -10.13 3.05 -3.96
CA TYR A 262 -9.54 4.01 -4.91
C TYR A 262 -10.14 5.40 -4.76
N VAL A 263 -11.43 5.52 -4.48
CA VAL A 263 -12.07 6.81 -4.17
C VAL A 263 -11.44 7.44 -2.92
N TRP A 264 -11.24 6.66 -1.85
CA TRP A 264 -10.56 7.15 -0.65
C TRP A 264 -9.11 7.57 -0.94
N LEU A 265 -8.38 6.83 -1.77
CA LEU A 265 -7.03 7.22 -2.18
C LEU A 265 -7.02 8.57 -2.88
N VAL A 266 -7.91 8.77 -3.86
CA VAL A 266 -8.04 10.07 -4.57
C VAL A 266 -8.35 11.20 -3.59
N LEU A 267 -9.28 10.99 -2.66
CA LEU A 267 -9.61 12.00 -1.65
C LEU A 267 -8.42 12.34 -0.75
N ILE A 268 -7.65 11.34 -0.34
CA ILE A 268 -6.43 11.54 0.46
C ILE A 268 -5.39 12.32 -0.33
N VAL A 269 -5.14 11.96 -1.60
CA VAL A 269 -4.17 12.66 -2.46
C VAL A 269 -4.58 14.11 -2.68
N VAL A 270 -5.85 14.37 -2.99
CA VAL A 270 -6.41 15.73 -3.15
C VAL A 270 -6.29 16.52 -1.85
N GLY A 271 -6.73 15.94 -0.74
CA GLY A 271 -6.65 16.58 0.58
C GLY A 271 -5.22 16.91 0.98
N THR A 272 -4.30 15.97 0.80
CA THR A 272 -2.86 16.16 1.08
C THR A 272 -2.27 17.26 0.20
N GLY A 273 -2.60 17.30 -1.09
CA GLY A 273 -2.12 18.32 -2.02
C GLY A 273 -2.56 19.73 -1.63
N ILE A 274 -3.82 19.92 -1.30
CA ILE A 274 -4.33 21.21 -0.85
C ILE A 274 -3.71 21.61 0.50
N LEU A 275 -3.66 20.67 1.43
CA LEU A 275 -3.15 20.91 2.79
C LEU A 275 -1.68 21.31 2.77
N ILE A 276 -0.83 20.59 2.03
CA ILE A 276 0.61 20.92 1.92
C ILE A 276 0.81 22.28 1.25
N THR A 277 0.10 22.57 0.16
CA THR A 277 0.23 23.87 -0.53
C THR A 277 -0.20 25.02 0.36
N VAL A 278 -1.29 24.89 1.09
CA VAL A 278 -1.78 25.94 2.00
C VAL A 278 -0.81 26.14 3.17
N ILE A 279 -0.39 25.05 3.84
CA ILE A 279 0.54 25.13 4.99
C ILE A 279 1.88 25.74 4.55
N SER A 280 2.47 25.25 3.45
CA SER A 280 3.74 25.76 2.94
C SER A 280 3.64 27.25 2.59
N THR A 281 2.51 27.68 2.01
CA THR A 281 2.29 29.09 1.65
C THR A 281 2.17 29.96 2.89
N ILE A 282 1.39 29.53 3.88
CA ILE A 282 1.24 30.26 5.13
C ILE A 282 2.63 30.41 5.79
N PHE A 283 3.36 29.31 5.91
CA PHE A 283 4.66 29.29 6.57
C PHE A 283 5.68 30.19 5.83
N ALA A 284 5.78 30.04 4.51
CA ALA A 284 6.70 30.85 3.69
C ALA A 284 6.39 32.35 3.78
N THR A 285 5.10 32.70 3.66
CA THR A 285 4.68 34.10 3.69
C THR A 285 4.83 34.70 5.09
N TRP A 286 4.48 33.92 6.12
CA TRP A 286 4.60 34.39 7.51
C TRP A 286 6.05 34.62 7.91
N ARG A 287 6.97 33.73 7.53
CA ARG A 287 8.40 33.90 7.74
C ARG A 287 8.94 35.11 7.02
N PHE A 288 8.49 35.36 5.77
CA PHE A 288 8.90 36.53 5.02
C PHE A 288 8.40 37.87 5.64
N LEU A 289 7.14 37.89 6.11
CA LEU A 289 6.56 39.06 6.77
C LEU A 289 7.15 39.33 8.18
N ALA A 290 7.78 38.32 8.77
CA ALA A 290 8.41 38.41 10.09
C ALA A 290 9.90 38.88 9.99
N SER A 291 10.60 38.65 8.87
CA SER A 291 11.94 39.15 8.68
C SER A 291 11.93 40.68 8.47
N SER A 292 12.80 41.36 9.19
CA SER A 292 12.89 42.84 9.19
C SER A 292 13.25 43.36 7.81
N VAL A 293 12.76 44.57 7.52
CA VAL A 293 12.93 45.26 6.22
C VAL A 293 14.41 45.53 5.87
N ASP A 294 15.27 45.56 6.86
CA ASP A 294 16.70 45.90 6.69
C ASP A 294 17.52 44.73 6.11
N ASP A 295 17.17 43.45 6.39
CA ASP A 295 17.88 42.29 5.84
C ASP A 295 17.69 42.10 4.32
N LEU A 296 16.69 42.75 3.74
CA LEU A 296 16.37 42.68 2.30
C LEU A 296 17.18 43.64 1.42
N TYR A 297 17.92 44.59 2.03
CA TYR A 297 18.76 45.54 1.32
C TYR A 297 20.24 45.13 1.25
N TYR A 298 20.68 44.19 2.10
CA TYR A 298 22.08 43.78 2.23
C TYR A 298 22.38 42.34 1.79
N SER A 299 21.44 41.64 1.15
CA SER A 299 21.69 40.30 0.57
C SER A 299 21.56 40.27 -0.95
#